data_ba3d06701bba3faadb8869a67282c518
#
_entry.id   ba3d06701bba3faadb8869a67282c518
#
_cell.length_a   1.000
_cell.length_b   1.000
_cell.length_c   1.000
_cell.angle_alpha   90.00
_cell.angle_beta   90.00
_cell.angle_gamma   90.00
#
_symmetry.space_group_name_H-M   'P 1'
#
loop_
_entity.id
_entity.type
_entity.pdbx_description
1 polymer ?
#
loop_
_entity_poly.entity_id
_entity_poly.type
_entity_poly.pdbx_seq_one_letter_code
_entity_poly.pdbx_strand_id
1 'polypeptide(L)'
;MALRSIQLLYRIFIGLSSCLVLIIAIHASNSYAQASQASTNTKIRNIDGVVAVVNTGVVTRKEVDDRIASLQKQGPAGGKKLPEGEELRKQVLESLILEKIQIQEAEQAGLAVANKELNKIIEDIAMRNKLTMTEFRGAIIKTGMSFERYRELLREDVLKSRLREREVDSQIKISDAEIDNFIVEQMQRRGADTSTARASGPEEIAVAQIFIPVEEGAGPSAQADA
;
A
#
# COMPACT_ATOMS: atom_id res chain seq x y z
N MET A 1 47.23 55.55 70.79
CA MET A 1 46.99 54.13 70.34
C MET A 1 45.82 54.03 69.28
N ALA A 2 44.91 54.94 69.22
CA ALA A 2 43.75 54.81 68.36
C ALA A 2 43.98 54.97 66.79
N LEU A 3 45.01 55.68 66.37
CA LEU A 3 45.28 55.91 64.93
C LEU A 3 45.80 54.66 64.17
N ARG A 4 46.52 53.77 64.86
CA ARG A 4 47.06 52.52 64.26
C ARG A 4 45.97 51.51 63.96
N SER A 5 44.92 51.45 64.79
CA SER A 5 43.83 50.53 64.65
C SER A 5 42.95 50.90 63.45
N ILE A 6 42.75 52.21 63.13
CA ILE A 6 41.98 52.70 62.02
C ILE A 6 42.70 52.41 60.70
N GLN A 7 44.02 52.55 60.67
CA GLN A 7 44.77 52.23 59.41
C GLN A 7 44.79 50.75 59.10
N LEU A 8 44.78 49.90 60.13
CA LEU A 8 44.71 48.43 59.95
C LEU A 8 43.37 48.01 59.40
N LEU A 9 42.28 48.55 59.93
CA LEU A 9 40.92 48.32 59.40
C LEU A 9 40.72 48.78 57.96
N TYR A 10 41.29 49.94 57.62
CA TYR A 10 41.20 50.45 56.24
C TYR A 10 41.97 49.59 55.24
N ARG A 11 43.14 49.07 55.60
CA ARG A 11 43.91 48.14 54.73
C ARG A 11 43.23 46.80 54.55
N ILE A 12 42.54 46.27 55.57
CA ILE A 12 41.77 45.03 55.51
C ILE A 12 40.53 45.25 54.58
N PHE A 13 39.87 46.42 54.68
CA PHE A 13 38.71 46.72 53.92
C PHE A 13 39.05 46.91 52.40
N ILE A 14 40.18 47.51 52.07
CA ILE A 14 40.68 47.65 50.72
C ILE A 14 41.08 46.30 50.15
N GLY A 15 41.73 45.45 50.95
CA GLY A 15 42.10 44.09 50.55
C GLY A 15 40.88 43.21 50.24
N LEU A 16 39.83 43.28 51.07
CA LEU A 16 38.59 42.53 50.87
C LEU A 16 37.82 43.02 49.65
N SER A 17 37.79 44.34 49.39
CA SER A 17 37.14 44.91 48.21
C SER A 17 37.86 44.53 46.93
N SER A 18 39.19 44.48 46.91
CA SER A 18 39.98 44.05 45.77
C SER A 18 39.78 42.56 45.43
N CYS A 19 39.65 41.70 46.48
CA CYS A 19 39.38 40.28 46.30
C CYS A 19 37.96 40.02 45.69
N LEU A 20 36.96 40.81 46.11
CA LEU A 20 35.58 40.70 45.60
C LEU A 20 35.50 41.09 44.15
N VAL A 21 36.20 42.11 43.70
CA VAL A 21 36.24 42.52 42.28
C VAL A 21 36.93 41.48 41.42
N LEU A 22 37.98 40.84 41.92
CA LEU A 22 38.70 39.76 41.22
C LEU A 22 37.82 38.51 41.04
N ILE A 23 37.03 38.14 42.03
CA ILE A 23 36.11 37.01 41.99
C ILE A 23 34.97 37.25 40.97
N ILE A 24 34.47 38.49 40.90
CA ILE A 24 33.43 38.85 39.93
C ILE A 24 33.97 38.80 38.49
N ALA A 25 35.24 39.20 38.25
CA ALA A 25 35.89 39.14 36.96
C ALA A 25 36.07 37.68 36.43
N ILE A 26 36.35 36.74 37.33
CA ILE A 26 36.53 35.30 37.00
C ILE A 26 35.18 34.66 36.59
N HIS A 27 34.06 35.08 37.17
CA HIS A 27 32.74 34.56 36.82
C HIS A 27 32.19 35.15 35.51
N ALA A 28 32.61 36.33 35.07
CA ALA A 28 32.21 36.94 33.82
C ALA A 28 32.82 36.22 32.59
N SER A 29 33.99 35.59 32.74
CA SER A 29 34.69 34.93 31.64
C SER A 29 34.11 33.54 31.28
N ASN A 30 33.37 32.93 32.18
CA ASN A 30 32.72 31.64 31.90
C ASN A 30 31.38 31.75 31.13
N SER A 31 30.78 32.94 31.04
CA SER A 31 29.50 33.14 30.36
C SER A 31 29.63 33.24 28.83
N TYR A 32 30.82 33.48 28.30
CA TYR A 32 31.03 33.58 26.84
C TYR A 32 31.37 32.26 26.13
N ALA A 33 31.71 31.22 26.88
CA ALA A 33 32.04 29.91 26.32
C ALA A 33 30.83 29.00 26.07
N GLN A 34 29.65 29.37 26.56
CA GLN A 34 28.44 28.55 26.47
C GLN A 34 27.49 28.97 25.34
N ALA A 35 27.80 30.08 24.64
CA ALA A 35 26.97 30.55 23.53
C ALA A 35 27.29 29.91 22.17
N SER A 36 28.28 29.03 22.08
CA SER A 36 28.71 28.37 20.82
C SER A 36 28.28 26.91 20.69
N GLN A 37 27.51 26.39 21.61
CA GLN A 37 26.80 25.13 21.42
C GLN A 37 25.29 25.36 21.30
N ALA A 38 24.88 26.33 20.47
CA ALA A 38 23.67 26.15 19.74
C ALA A 38 23.90 24.92 18.86
N SER A 39 23.61 23.73 19.41
CA SER A 39 23.34 22.57 18.60
C SER A 39 22.35 23.02 17.56
N THR A 40 22.83 23.35 16.38
CA THR A 40 22.06 23.25 15.17
C THR A 40 21.61 21.79 15.14
N ASN A 41 20.53 21.52 15.84
CA ASN A 41 19.70 20.36 15.59
C ASN A 41 19.15 20.60 14.16
N THR A 42 20.10 20.62 13.21
CA THR A 42 19.78 20.44 11.81
C THR A 42 19.17 19.07 11.79
N LYS A 43 17.84 19.05 11.93
CA LYS A 43 17.03 17.91 11.60
C LYS A 43 17.56 17.51 10.25
N ILE A 44 18.46 16.51 10.20
CA ILE A 44 18.96 15.93 8.96
C ILE A 44 17.68 15.55 8.26
N ARG A 45 17.23 16.39 7.35
CA ARG A 45 16.21 15.99 6.39
C ARG A 45 16.90 14.83 5.71
N ASN A 46 16.47 13.62 6.01
CA ASN A 46 16.83 12.47 5.21
C ASN A 46 16.45 12.85 3.78
N ILE A 47 17.46 13.29 3.04
CA ILE A 47 17.32 13.55 1.62
C ILE A 47 16.98 12.18 1.06
N ASP A 48 15.79 12.08 0.47
CA ASP A 48 15.32 10.82 -0.09
C ASP A 48 16.28 10.38 -1.19
N GLY A 49 16.93 9.24 -0.97
CA GLY A 49 17.94 8.72 -1.90
C GLY A 49 17.27 7.98 -3.05
N VAL A 50 17.73 8.23 -4.28
CA VAL A 50 17.35 7.43 -5.45
C VAL A 50 17.96 6.03 -5.32
N VAL A 51 17.13 4.99 -5.44
CA VAL A 51 17.56 3.58 -5.40
C VAL A 51 17.50 2.90 -6.76
N ALA A 52 16.68 3.40 -7.68
CA ALA A 52 16.67 2.97 -9.07
C ALA A 52 16.26 4.12 -10.00
N VAL A 53 16.76 4.09 -11.23
CA VAL A 53 16.35 4.97 -12.33
C VAL A 53 15.63 4.12 -13.37
N VAL A 54 14.45 4.54 -13.77
CA VAL A 54 13.58 3.82 -14.71
C VAL A 54 13.21 4.78 -15.84
N ASN A 55 13.94 4.71 -16.93
CA ASN A 55 13.84 5.66 -18.06
C ASN A 55 13.92 7.13 -17.58
N THR A 56 12.80 7.84 -17.63
CA THR A 56 12.68 9.24 -17.19
C THR A 56 12.26 9.40 -15.73
N GLY A 57 11.90 8.31 -15.05
CA GLY A 57 11.45 8.31 -13.65
C GLY A 57 12.50 7.75 -12.70
N VAL A 58 12.26 7.90 -11.43
CA VAL A 58 13.10 7.36 -10.36
C VAL A 58 12.25 6.63 -9.32
N VAL A 59 12.87 5.63 -8.69
CA VAL A 59 12.33 5.01 -7.46
C VAL A 59 13.20 5.47 -6.30
N THR A 60 12.57 6.00 -5.27
CA THR A 60 13.26 6.53 -4.10
C THR A 60 13.27 5.51 -2.95
N ARG A 61 14.21 5.69 -2.03
CA ARG A 61 14.27 4.88 -0.80
C ARG A 61 12.98 4.99 0.00
N LYS A 62 12.43 6.20 0.08
CA LYS A 62 11.18 6.45 0.78
C LYS A 62 10.00 5.69 0.17
N GLU A 63 9.89 5.62 -1.15
CA GLU A 63 8.84 4.83 -1.82
C GLU A 63 8.94 3.34 -1.46
N VAL A 64 10.15 2.79 -1.43
CA VAL A 64 10.39 1.40 -1.00
C VAL A 64 10.00 1.19 0.46
N ASP A 65 10.45 2.06 1.36
CA ASP A 65 10.17 1.96 2.79
C ASP A 65 8.67 2.12 3.09
N ASP A 66 8.00 3.07 2.45
CA ASP A 66 6.55 3.29 2.57
C ASP A 66 5.75 2.06 2.06
N ARG A 67 6.18 1.44 0.96
CA ARG A 67 5.55 0.24 0.41
C ARG A 67 5.73 -0.96 1.36
N ILE A 68 6.92 -1.16 1.91
CA ILE A 68 7.20 -2.20 2.90
C ILE A 68 6.31 -2.01 4.13
N ALA A 69 6.25 -0.79 4.67
CA ALA A 69 5.42 -0.48 5.83
C ALA A 69 3.92 -0.74 5.57
N SER A 70 3.46 -0.45 4.34
CA SER A 70 2.07 -0.73 3.93
C SER A 70 1.79 -2.24 3.88
N LEU A 71 2.68 -3.03 3.28
CA LEU A 71 2.55 -4.49 3.20
C LEU A 71 2.54 -5.14 4.59
N GLN A 72 3.40 -4.67 5.49
CA GLN A 72 3.44 -5.15 6.88
C GLN A 72 2.16 -4.85 7.66
N LYS A 73 1.54 -3.69 7.42
CA LYS A 73 0.26 -3.32 8.06
C LYS A 73 -0.92 -4.12 7.54
N GLN A 74 -0.94 -4.43 6.24
CA GLN A 74 -2.03 -5.19 5.62
C GLN A 74 -1.96 -6.69 5.95
N GLY A 75 -0.80 -7.15 6.37
CA GLY A 75 -0.54 -8.57 6.58
C GLY A 75 -0.40 -9.35 5.25
N PRO A 76 0.00 -10.61 5.33
CA PRO A 76 0.23 -11.43 4.15
C PRO A 76 -1.09 -11.77 3.44
N ALA A 77 -1.20 -11.39 2.18
CA ALA A 77 -2.30 -11.83 1.32
C ALA A 77 -2.27 -13.36 1.16
N GLY A 78 -3.40 -14.02 1.43
CA GLY A 78 -3.53 -15.47 1.24
C GLY A 78 -2.75 -16.33 2.24
N GLY A 79 -2.38 -15.79 3.42
CA GLY A 79 -1.73 -16.56 4.49
C GLY A 79 -0.26 -16.93 4.24
N LYS A 80 0.35 -16.51 3.13
CA LYS A 80 1.79 -16.69 2.88
C LYS A 80 2.60 -15.69 3.71
N LYS A 81 3.57 -16.19 4.48
CA LYS A 81 4.50 -15.34 5.21
C LYS A 81 5.24 -14.41 4.23
N LEU A 82 5.27 -13.10 4.54
CA LEU A 82 6.07 -12.15 3.78
C LEU A 82 7.56 -12.47 3.99
N PRO A 83 8.40 -12.36 2.96
CA PRO A 83 9.84 -12.37 3.15
C PRO A 83 10.27 -11.30 4.16
N GLU A 84 11.45 -11.44 4.71
CA GLU A 84 11.97 -10.50 5.70
C GLU A 84 13.28 -9.85 5.20
N GLY A 85 13.59 -8.67 5.72
CA GLY A 85 14.86 -8.01 5.47
C GLY A 85 15.09 -7.61 4.01
N GLU A 86 16.27 -7.93 3.51
CA GLU A 86 16.71 -7.54 2.16
C GLU A 86 15.92 -8.21 1.04
N GLU A 87 15.43 -9.42 1.25
CA GLU A 87 14.62 -10.12 0.25
C GLU A 87 13.29 -9.39 0.01
N LEU A 88 12.60 -8.96 1.07
CA LEU A 88 11.40 -8.15 0.95
C LEU A 88 11.69 -6.83 0.26
N ARG A 89 12.80 -6.17 0.63
CA ARG A 89 13.22 -4.91 0.02
C ARG A 89 13.45 -5.05 -1.48
N LYS A 90 14.14 -6.12 -1.90
CA LYS A 90 14.40 -6.42 -3.30
C LYS A 90 13.12 -6.64 -4.08
N GLN A 91 12.21 -7.49 -3.58
CA GLN A 91 10.92 -7.76 -4.23
C GLN A 91 10.06 -6.50 -4.34
N VAL A 92 10.03 -5.67 -3.31
CA VAL A 92 9.32 -4.38 -3.35
C VAL A 92 9.94 -3.43 -4.36
N LEU A 93 11.26 -3.33 -4.42
CA LEU A 93 11.95 -2.50 -5.41
C LEU A 93 11.64 -2.96 -6.84
N GLU A 94 11.72 -4.26 -7.11
CA GLU A 94 11.39 -4.85 -8.43
C GLU A 94 9.92 -4.55 -8.80
N SER A 95 8.99 -4.68 -7.86
CA SER A 95 7.58 -4.32 -8.07
C SER A 95 7.41 -2.84 -8.42
N LEU A 96 8.07 -1.93 -7.70
CA LEU A 96 8.00 -0.49 -7.98
C LEU A 96 8.62 -0.12 -9.33
N ILE A 97 9.70 -0.79 -9.74
CA ILE A 97 10.30 -0.61 -11.06
C ILE A 97 9.29 -1.03 -12.14
N LEU A 98 8.67 -2.21 -12.00
CA LEU A 98 7.67 -2.69 -12.95
C LEU A 98 6.44 -1.76 -13.00
N GLU A 99 5.96 -1.27 -11.88
CA GLU A 99 4.87 -0.28 -11.82
C GLU A 99 5.24 1.00 -12.59
N LYS A 100 6.45 1.53 -12.41
CA LYS A 100 6.94 2.71 -13.15
C LYS A 100 7.01 2.46 -14.66
N ILE A 101 7.51 1.29 -15.08
CA ILE A 101 7.56 0.91 -16.49
C ILE A 101 6.16 0.86 -17.09
N GLN A 102 5.21 0.20 -16.41
CA GLN A 102 3.83 0.09 -16.88
C GLN A 102 3.14 1.44 -17.02
N ILE A 103 3.36 2.36 -16.08
CA ILE A 103 2.80 3.72 -16.14
C ILE A 103 3.38 4.46 -17.34
N GLN A 104 4.71 4.42 -17.53
CA GLN A 104 5.37 5.08 -18.67
C GLN A 104 4.93 4.49 -20.01
N GLU A 105 4.76 3.18 -20.09
CA GLU A 105 4.25 2.50 -21.29
C GLU A 105 2.81 2.93 -21.59
N ALA A 106 1.95 3.00 -20.58
CA ALA A 106 0.59 3.50 -20.75
C ALA A 106 0.58 4.94 -21.29
N GLU A 107 1.42 5.82 -20.75
CA GLU A 107 1.55 7.21 -21.20
C GLU A 107 2.07 7.29 -22.64
N GLN A 108 3.09 6.50 -23.01
CA GLN A 108 3.63 6.42 -24.37
C GLN A 108 2.58 5.87 -25.36
N ALA A 109 1.76 4.94 -24.92
CA ALA A 109 0.62 4.43 -25.68
C ALA A 109 -0.54 5.44 -25.83
N GLY A 110 -0.38 6.66 -25.28
CA GLY A 110 -1.39 7.73 -25.32
C GLY A 110 -2.55 7.51 -24.36
N LEU A 111 -2.44 6.59 -23.42
CA LEU A 111 -3.46 6.39 -22.38
C LEU A 111 -3.35 7.50 -21.35
N ALA A 112 -4.49 8.09 -21.01
CA ALA A 112 -4.57 9.16 -20.03
C ALA A 112 -5.86 9.04 -19.21
N VAL A 113 -5.84 9.54 -17.97
CA VAL A 113 -7.01 9.61 -17.09
C VAL A 113 -7.35 11.06 -16.82
N ALA A 114 -8.46 11.54 -17.40
CA ALA A 114 -8.92 12.90 -17.21
C ALA A 114 -9.34 13.14 -15.74
N ASN A 115 -9.13 14.35 -15.23
CA ASN A 115 -9.52 14.69 -13.86
C ASN A 115 -11.03 14.49 -13.59
N LYS A 116 -11.88 14.78 -14.57
CA LYS A 116 -13.33 14.56 -14.46
C LYS A 116 -13.67 13.08 -14.29
N GLU A 117 -13.01 12.23 -15.02
CA GLU A 117 -13.17 10.78 -14.93
C GLU A 117 -12.66 10.24 -13.60
N LEU A 118 -11.47 10.68 -13.18
CA LEU A 118 -10.91 10.30 -11.88
C LEU A 118 -11.83 10.69 -10.72
N ASN A 119 -12.45 11.88 -10.79
CA ASN A 119 -13.42 12.32 -9.78
C ASN A 119 -14.63 11.37 -9.73
N LYS A 120 -15.16 10.99 -10.90
CA LYS A 120 -16.29 10.05 -10.97
C LYS A 120 -15.93 8.69 -10.37
N ILE A 121 -14.74 8.17 -10.68
CA ILE A 121 -14.27 6.90 -10.09
C ILE A 121 -14.19 7.01 -8.56
N ILE A 122 -13.69 8.12 -8.03
CA ILE A 122 -13.62 8.34 -6.58
C ILE A 122 -15.01 8.42 -5.95
N GLU A 123 -15.96 9.11 -6.60
CA GLU A 123 -17.36 9.18 -6.17
C GLU A 123 -18.00 7.79 -6.14
N ASP A 124 -17.78 6.98 -7.19
CA ASP A 124 -18.27 5.60 -7.27
C ASP A 124 -17.67 4.71 -6.15
N ILE A 125 -16.39 4.88 -5.84
CA ILE A 125 -15.73 4.17 -4.73
C ILE A 125 -16.35 4.60 -3.38
N ALA A 126 -16.56 5.89 -3.16
CA ALA A 126 -17.19 6.40 -1.95
C ALA A 126 -18.61 5.83 -1.79
N MET A 127 -19.44 5.85 -2.85
CA MET A 127 -20.79 5.30 -2.85
C MET A 127 -20.80 3.79 -2.54
N ARG A 128 -19.91 3.00 -3.14
CA ARG A 128 -19.80 1.55 -2.85
C ARG A 128 -19.46 1.28 -1.39
N ASN A 129 -18.70 2.17 -0.76
CA ASN A 129 -18.37 2.11 0.66
C ASN A 129 -19.45 2.75 1.55
N LYS A 130 -20.57 3.22 0.97
CA LYS A 130 -21.67 3.90 1.67
C LYS A 130 -21.22 5.15 2.43
N LEU A 131 -20.25 5.88 1.86
CA LEU A 131 -19.70 7.10 2.43
C LEU A 131 -20.01 8.30 1.53
N THR A 132 -20.25 9.44 2.13
CA THR A 132 -20.21 10.72 1.42
C THR A 132 -18.78 11.07 1.03
N MET A 133 -18.58 11.94 0.06
CA MET A 133 -17.23 12.39 -0.34
C MET A 133 -16.43 13.01 0.80
N THR A 134 -17.11 13.69 1.73
CA THR A 134 -16.47 14.29 2.91
C THR A 134 -15.98 13.21 3.88
N GLU A 135 -16.80 12.22 4.17
CA GLU A 135 -16.45 11.09 5.03
C GLU A 135 -15.34 10.25 4.40
N PHE A 136 -15.43 9.99 3.08
CA PHE A 136 -14.42 9.25 2.33
C PHE A 136 -13.05 9.94 2.39
N ARG A 137 -13.01 11.26 2.13
CA ARG A 137 -11.78 12.05 2.28
C ARG A 137 -11.23 11.98 3.71
N GLY A 138 -12.11 12.13 4.71
CA GLY A 138 -11.73 12.01 6.11
C GLY A 138 -11.19 10.63 6.48
N ALA A 139 -11.75 9.56 5.91
CA ALA A 139 -11.25 8.19 6.09
C ALA A 139 -9.84 8.01 5.53
N ILE A 140 -9.56 8.53 4.32
CA ILE A 140 -8.22 8.49 3.72
C ILE A 140 -7.21 9.24 4.60
N ILE A 141 -7.53 10.45 5.04
CA ILE A 141 -6.64 11.24 5.90
C ILE A 141 -6.33 10.52 7.22
N LYS A 142 -7.31 9.82 7.80
CA LYS A 142 -7.11 9.02 9.02
C LYS A 142 -6.12 7.86 8.83
N THR A 143 -5.95 7.36 7.61
CA THR A 143 -4.91 6.35 7.31
C THR A 143 -3.49 6.92 7.27
N GLY A 144 -3.35 8.26 7.36
CA GLY A 144 -2.08 8.97 7.27
C GLY A 144 -1.68 9.37 5.84
N MET A 145 -2.57 9.17 4.86
CA MET A 145 -2.34 9.53 3.46
C MET A 145 -3.06 10.83 3.10
N SER A 146 -2.42 11.72 2.32
CA SER A 146 -3.11 12.87 1.77
C SER A 146 -4.09 12.45 0.66
N PHE A 147 -5.17 13.20 0.50
CA PHE A 147 -6.16 12.91 -0.55
C PHE A 147 -5.58 13.06 -1.96
N GLU A 148 -4.66 14.00 -2.14
CA GLU A 148 -3.93 14.21 -3.39
C GLU A 148 -3.08 12.97 -3.74
N ARG A 149 -2.36 12.42 -2.76
CA ARG A 149 -1.57 11.19 -2.98
C ARG A 149 -2.47 10.01 -3.32
N TYR A 150 -3.61 9.87 -2.67
CA TYR A 150 -4.61 8.86 -3.02
C TYR A 150 -5.10 8.98 -4.47
N ARG A 151 -5.38 10.21 -4.91
CA ARG A 151 -5.78 10.48 -6.30
C ARG A 151 -4.72 10.06 -7.31
N GLU A 152 -3.45 10.34 -7.04
CA GLU A 152 -2.34 9.92 -7.92
C GLU A 152 -2.22 8.40 -7.96
N LEU A 153 -2.24 7.73 -6.84
CA LEU A 153 -2.22 6.26 -6.79
C LEU A 153 -3.38 5.64 -7.59
N LEU A 154 -4.57 6.19 -7.45
CA LEU A 154 -5.74 5.73 -8.20
C LEU A 154 -5.59 5.99 -9.71
N ARG A 155 -5.02 7.14 -10.10
CA ARG A 155 -4.73 7.42 -11.52
C ARG A 155 -3.74 6.41 -12.09
N GLU A 156 -2.67 6.13 -11.37
CA GLU A 156 -1.67 5.12 -11.74
C GLU A 156 -2.31 3.73 -11.90
N ASP A 157 -3.21 3.35 -10.99
CA ASP A 157 -3.93 2.06 -11.07
C ASP A 157 -4.88 1.98 -12.27
N VAL A 158 -5.58 3.05 -12.58
CA VAL A 158 -6.44 3.12 -13.77
C VAL A 158 -5.61 3.04 -15.05
N LEU A 159 -4.46 3.72 -15.11
CA LEU A 159 -3.54 3.64 -16.27
C LEU A 159 -3.04 2.21 -16.48
N LYS A 160 -2.58 1.54 -15.42
CA LYS A 160 -2.15 0.14 -15.48
C LYS A 160 -3.28 -0.80 -15.93
N SER A 161 -4.49 -0.56 -15.45
CA SER A 161 -5.66 -1.36 -15.87
C SER A 161 -5.97 -1.18 -17.35
N ARG A 162 -5.92 0.04 -17.87
CA ARG A 162 -6.14 0.33 -19.30
C ARG A 162 -5.04 -0.27 -20.18
N LEU A 163 -3.79 -0.21 -19.72
CA LEU A 163 -2.69 -0.85 -20.43
C LEU A 163 -2.92 -2.35 -20.55
N ARG A 164 -3.28 -3.01 -19.44
CA ARG A 164 -3.55 -4.44 -19.44
C ARG A 164 -4.74 -4.79 -20.34
N GLU A 165 -5.84 -4.04 -20.26
CA GLU A 165 -7.00 -4.24 -21.11
C GLU A 165 -6.63 -4.16 -22.59
N ARG A 166 -5.81 -3.17 -22.97
CA ARG A 166 -5.38 -2.97 -24.34
C ARG A 166 -4.40 -4.03 -24.82
N GLU A 167 -3.36 -4.34 -24.04
CA GLU A 167 -2.24 -5.16 -24.49
C GLU A 167 -2.44 -6.67 -24.22
N VAL A 168 -3.29 -7.03 -23.26
CA VAL A 168 -3.49 -8.41 -22.84
C VAL A 168 -4.93 -8.84 -23.09
N ASP A 169 -5.91 -8.20 -22.43
CA ASP A 169 -7.29 -8.68 -22.41
C ASP A 169 -7.92 -8.65 -23.81
N SER A 170 -7.59 -7.66 -24.64
CA SER A 170 -8.08 -7.55 -26.01
C SER A 170 -7.57 -8.67 -26.95
N GLN A 171 -6.48 -9.32 -26.59
CA GLN A 171 -5.88 -10.43 -27.37
C GLN A 171 -6.39 -11.81 -26.92
N ILE A 172 -7.02 -11.89 -25.75
CA ILE A 172 -7.59 -13.12 -25.24
C ILE A 172 -8.90 -13.39 -26.01
N LYS A 173 -8.92 -14.46 -26.79
CA LYS A 173 -10.11 -14.95 -27.48
C LYS A 173 -10.52 -16.27 -26.85
N ILE A 174 -11.65 -16.27 -26.17
CA ILE A 174 -12.23 -17.47 -25.58
C ILE A 174 -13.27 -18.01 -26.58
N SER A 175 -13.11 -19.25 -27.01
CA SER A 175 -14.07 -19.91 -27.89
C SER A 175 -15.28 -20.43 -27.10
N ASP A 176 -16.43 -20.57 -27.78
CA ASP A 176 -17.63 -21.14 -27.16
C ASP A 176 -17.36 -22.55 -26.59
N ALA A 177 -16.54 -23.35 -27.28
CA ALA A 177 -16.13 -24.67 -26.80
C ALA A 177 -15.35 -24.64 -25.47
N GLU A 178 -14.50 -23.63 -25.27
CA GLU A 178 -13.78 -23.45 -23.98
C GLU A 178 -14.75 -23.06 -22.86
N ILE A 179 -15.75 -22.21 -23.19
CA ILE A 179 -16.80 -21.85 -22.22
C ILE A 179 -17.61 -23.10 -21.82
N ASP A 180 -18.05 -23.90 -22.79
CA ASP A 180 -18.83 -25.11 -22.55
C ASP A 180 -18.02 -26.11 -21.72
N ASN A 181 -16.76 -26.34 -22.06
CA ASN A 181 -15.87 -27.22 -21.31
C ASN A 181 -15.69 -26.73 -19.85
N PHE A 182 -15.52 -25.41 -19.65
CA PHE A 182 -15.42 -24.84 -18.32
C PHE A 182 -16.70 -25.04 -17.50
N ILE A 183 -17.87 -24.85 -18.11
CA ILE A 183 -19.16 -25.07 -17.46
C ILE A 183 -19.30 -26.52 -17.03
N VAL A 184 -18.98 -27.47 -17.91
CA VAL A 184 -19.03 -28.91 -17.61
C VAL A 184 -18.07 -29.23 -16.45
N GLU A 185 -16.83 -28.75 -16.49
CA GLU A 185 -15.87 -28.98 -15.41
C GLU A 185 -16.34 -28.40 -14.07
N GLN A 186 -16.92 -27.20 -14.07
CA GLN A 186 -17.48 -26.57 -12.86
C GLN A 186 -18.67 -27.36 -12.29
N MET A 187 -19.53 -27.89 -13.17
CA MET A 187 -20.65 -28.75 -12.75
C MET A 187 -20.14 -30.06 -12.13
N GLN A 188 -19.12 -30.66 -12.73
CA GLN A 188 -18.49 -31.89 -12.18
C GLN A 188 -17.83 -31.64 -10.81
N ARG A 189 -17.11 -30.53 -10.66
CA ARG A 189 -16.50 -30.15 -9.37
C ARG A 189 -17.56 -29.91 -8.29
N ARG A 190 -18.65 -29.21 -8.61
CA ARG A 190 -19.77 -29.00 -7.68
C ARG A 190 -20.50 -30.31 -7.36
N GLY A 191 -20.62 -31.21 -8.33
CA GLY A 191 -21.19 -32.56 -8.13
C GLY A 191 -20.31 -33.44 -7.24
N ALA A 192 -18.98 -33.32 -7.37
CA ALA A 192 -18.04 -34.05 -6.52
C ALA A 192 -18.07 -33.51 -5.07
N ASP A 193 -18.16 -32.18 -4.85
CA ASP A 193 -18.27 -31.60 -3.51
C ASP A 193 -19.60 -31.94 -2.83
N THR A 194 -20.69 -32.08 -3.61
CA THR A 194 -21.96 -32.59 -3.05
C THR A 194 -21.96 -34.10 -2.79
N SER A 195 -21.16 -34.86 -3.49
CA SER A 195 -21.04 -36.32 -3.25
C SER A 195 -20.27 -36.65 -1.97
N THR A 196 -19.25 -35.85 -1.62
CA THR A 196 -18.52 -36.01 -0.36
C THR A 196 -19.33 -35.58 0.86
N ALA A 197 -20.29 -34.64 0.70
CA ALA A 197 -21.20 -34.24 1.79
C ALA A 197 -22.39 -35.21 1.97
N ARG A 198 -22.66 -36.10 1.01
CA ARG A 198 -23.78 -37.05 1.03
C ARG A 198 -23.40 -38.48 1.49
N ALA A 199 -22.18 -38.72 1.89
CA ALA A 199 -21.70 -40.06 2.30
C ALA A 199 -22.24 -40.58 3.65
N SER A 200 -23.31 -40.00 4.22
CA SER A 200 -23.91 -40.47 5.48
C SER A 200 -25.43 -40.63 5.47
N GLY A 201 -26.05 -40.76 4.32
CA GLY A 201 -27.49 -41.08 4.17
C GLY A 201 -27.73 -42.15 3.13
N PRO A 202 -28.90 -42.85 3.15
CA PRO A 202 -29.25 -43.79 2.09
C PRO A 202 -29.26 -43.06 0.76
N GLU A 203 -28.55 -43.60 -0.21
CA GLU A 203 -28.41 -43.09 -1.57
C GLU A 203 -29.77 -43.11 -2.28
N GLU A 204 -30.43 -41.97 -2.38
CA GLU A 204 -31.67 -41.84 -3.14
C GLU A 204 -31.29 -41.66 -4.62
N ILE A 205 -31.42 -42.75 -5.39
CA ILE A 205 -31.22 -42.70 -6.85
C ILE A 205 -32.53 -42.25 -7.48
N ALA A 206 -32.56 -41.06 -8.05
CA ALA A 206 -33.68 -40.59 -8.89
C ALA A 206 -33.61 -41.32 -10.26
N VAL A 207 -34.49 -42.27 -10.48
CA VAL A 207 -34.63 -42.95 -11.77
C VAL A 207 -35.76 -42.27 -12.55
N ALA A 208 -35.45 -41.74 -13.72
CA ALA A 208 -36.45 -41.25 -14.66
C ALA A 208 -36.59 -42.30 -15.77
N GLN A 209 -37.79 -42.85 -15.94
CA GLN A 209 -38.11 -43.79 -17.02
C GLN A 209 -38.88 -43.01 -18.08
N ILE A 210 -38.36 -43.01 -19.33
CA ILE A 210 -39.12 -42.52 -20.49
C ILE A 210 -39.88 -43.70 -21.06
N PHE A 211 -41.21 -43.62 -21.04
CA PHE A 211 -42.08 -44.61 -21.63
C PHE A 211 -42.53 -44.12 -23.01
N ILE A 212 -42.11 -44.78 -24.06
CA ILE A 212 -42.57 -44.52 -25.43
C ILE A 212 -43.61 -45.57 -25.81
N PRO A 213 -44.88 -45.22 -25.86
CA PRO A 213 -45.91 -46.20 -26.27
C PRO A 213 -45.76 -46.52 -27.75
N VAL A 214 -45.61 -47.82 -28.07
CA VAL A 214 -45.63 -48.32 -29.43
C VAL A 214 -46.98 -49.00 -29.66
N GLU A 215 -47.68 -48.68 -30.75
CA GLU A 215 -48.97 -49.27 -31.05
C GLU A 215 -48.85 -50.79 -31.28
N GLU A 216 -49.80 -51.51 -30.73
CA GLU A 216 -49.85 -52.95 -30.86
C GLU A 216 -50.02 -53.34 -32.35
N GLY A 217 -48.97 -53.95 -32.95
CA GLY A 217 -48.95 -54.29 -34.37
C GLY A 217 -47.94 -53.48 -35.20
N ALA A 218 -47.19 -52.55 -34.61
CA ALA A 218 -46.12 -51.84 -35.30
C ALA A 218 -45.00 -52.84 -35.72
N GLY A 219 -44.57 -52.72 -36.99
CA GLY A 219 -43.52 -53.61 -37.54
C GLY A 219 -42.14 -53.41 -36.89
N PRO A 220 -41.17 -54.32 -37.12
CA PRO A 220 -39.87 -54.29 -36.46
C PRO A 220 -39.07 -53.00 -36.60
N SER A 221 -39.34 -52.22 -37.66
CA SER A 221 -38.71 -50.89 -37.88
C SER A 221 -39.18 -49.81 -36.89
N ALA A 222 -40.44 -49.84 -36.47
CA ALA A 222 -40.99 -48.91 -35.51
C ALA A 222 -40.54 -49.17 -34.05
N GLN A 223 -40.10 -50.44 -33.77
CA GLN A 223 -39.53 -50.81 -32.49
C GLN A 223 -38.04 -50.43 -32.37
N ALA A 224 -37.32 -50.19 -33.46
CA ALA A 224 -35.93 -49.80 -33.47
C ALA A 224 -35.75 -48.28 -33.29
N ASP A 225 -36.78 -47.48 -33.61
CA ASP A 225 -36.77 -46.01 -33.53
C ASP A 225 -37.46 -45.47 -32.27
N ALA A 226 -37.97 -46.33 -31.36
CA ALA A 226 -38.55 -46.02 -30.06
C ALA A 226 -37.52 -46.19 -28.93
#